data_247b4e941fb23e67ce04a84f2ed3db19
#
_entry.id   247b4e941fb23e67ce04a84f2ed3db19
#
_cell.length_a   1.000
_cell.length_b   1.000
_cell.length_c   1.000
_cell.angle_alpha   90.00
_cell.angle_beta   90.00
_cell.angle_gamma   90.00
#
_symmetry.space_group_name_H-M   'P 1'
#
loop_
_entity.id
_entity.type
_entity.pdbx_description
1 polymer ?
#
loop_
_entity_poly.entity_id
_entity_poly.type
_entity_poly.pdbx_seq_one_letter_code
_entity_poly.pdbx_strand_id
1 'polypeptide(L)'
;MAVRRRAGSARKMMAFSRIESCHTEEAYAKVFKKAGEKDLVLVEFVAGWSTSSKNMAPYLNTLARSPEYKKVHFVRVDMEALPTVATKANVKALPTYQLYRNGEKLEEMSGAMPAKLVAMLKAHHIKEKKSGPGKLIGLVAGILLSIFGLLKLKDQIEEWEAEEDERAAIAEAE
;
A
#
# COMPACT_ATOMS: atom_id res chain seq x y z
N MET A 1 -14.34 -34.13 45.04
CA MET A 1 -14.77 -33.71 43.70
C MET A 1 -14.09 -32.41 43.35
N ALA A 2 -13.15 -32.44 42.45
CA ALA A 2 -12.30 -31.27 42.08
C ALA A 2 -12.92 -30.57 40.86
N VAL A 3 -13.30 -29.31 41.04
CA VAL A 3 -13.83 -28.47 39.96
C VAL A 3 -12.61 -27.93 39.15
N ARG A 4 -12.33 -28.59 38.01
CA ARG A 4 -11.41 -28.08 37.00
C ARG A 4 -12.04 -26.86 36.30
N ARG A 5 -11.74 -25.66 36.75
CA ARG A 5 -12.18 -24.42 36.12
C ARG A 5 -11.33 -24.11 34.88
N ARG A 6 -12.02 -24.01 33.78
CA ARG A 6 -11.67 -23.60 32.45
C ARG A 6 -10.68 -22.37 32.38
N ALA A 7 -9.38 -22.65 32.35
CA ALA A 7 -8.36 -21.65 32.04
C ALA A 7 -8.11 -21.49 30.52
N GLY A 8 -8.86 -22.20 29.68
CA GLY A 8 -8.63 -22.27 28.24
C GLY A 8 -9.25 -21.14 27.40
N SER A 9 -10.25 -20.42 27.95
CA SER A 9 -11.02 -19.45 27.15
C SER A 9 -10.33 -18.07 27.01
N ALA A 10 -9.64 -17.62 28.05
CA ALA A 10 -8.96 -16.32 28.05
C ALA A 10 -7.73 -16.28 27.12
N ARG A 11 -7.00 -17.39 27.02
CA ARG A 11 -5.81 -17.50 26.14
C ARG A 11 -6.14 -17.51 24.65
N LYS A 12 -7.33 -17.98 24.27
CA LYS A 12 -7.78 -18.03 22.86
C LYS A 12 -8.31 -16.70 22.36
N MET A 13 -8.74 -15.78 23.23
CA MET A 13 -9.20 -14.45 22.83
C MET A 13 -8.06 -13.44 22.64
N MET A 14 -6.89 -13.64 23.27
CA MET A 14 -5.72 -12.78 23.08
C MET A 14 -4.94 -13.06 21.77
N ALA A 15 -5.17 -14.18 21.11
CA ALA A 15 -4.40 -14.63 19.95
C ALA A 15 -4.85 -14.04 18.60
N PHE A 16 -5.81 -13.09 18.57
CA PHE A 16 -6.37 -12.57 17.32
C PHE A 16 -6.41 -11.04 17.21
N SER A 17 -5.44 -10.35 17.79
CA SER A 17 -5.23 -8.97 17.40
C SER A 17 -4.43 -8.97 16.09
N ARG A 18 -5.04 -8.52 14.98
CA ARG A 18 -4.33 -8.26 13.72
C ARG A 18 -3.54 -6.95 13.78
N ILE A 19 -3.48 -6.32 14.94
CA ILE A 19 -2.71 -5.12 15.21
C ILE A 19 -1.36 -5.57 15.77
N GLU A 20 -0.30 -5.32 15.03
CA GLU A 20 1.07 -5.60 15.43
C GLU A 20 1.57 -4.47 16.34
N SER A 21 1.89 -4.79 17.61
CA SER A 21 2.46 -3.80 18.54
C SER A 21 3.97 -3.79 18.39
N CYS A 22 4.54 -2.64 18.05
CA CYS A 22 5.98 -2.45 17.94
C CYS A 22 6.55 -1.91 19.25
N HIS A 23 7.56 -2.59 19.77
CA HIS A 23 8.28 -2.22 20.99
C HIS A 23 9.75 -1.86 20.73
N THR A 24 10.22 -2.00 19.49
CA THR A 24 11.57 -1.62 19.07
C THR A 24 11.53 -0.94 17.70
N GLU A 25 12.54 -0.12 17.37
CA GLU A 25 12.67 0.55 16.06
C GLU A 25 12.82 -0.46 14.94
N GLU A 26 13.51 -1.58 15.21
CA GLU A 26 13.70 -2.67 14.24
C GLU A 26 12.37 -3.37 13.92
N ALA A 27 11.53 -3.61 14.94
CA ALA A 27 10.19 -4.18 14.74
C ALA A 27 9.33 -3.24 13.89
N TYR A 28 9.37 -1.94 14.17
CA TYR A 28 8.68 -0.93 13.38
C TYR A 28 9.16 -0.91 11.93
N ALA A 29 10.48 -0.87 11.69
CA ALA A 29 11.05 -0.89 10.33
C ALA A 29 10.73 -2.18 9.58
N LYS A 30 10.66 -3.32 10.28
CA LYS A 30 10.34 -4.63 9.71
C LYS A 30 8.92 -4.69 9.13
N VAL A 31 7.98 -3.95 9.70
CA VAL A 31 6.61 -3.90 9.16
C VAL A 31 6.60 -3.37 7.74
N PHE A 32 7.31 -2.30 7.46
CA PHE A 32 7.38 -1.71 6.11
C PHE A 32 8.09 -2.63 5.11
N LYS A 33 9.09 -3.39 5.56
CA LYS A 33 9.76 -4.39 4.71
C LYS A 33 8.87 -5.59 4.40
N LYS A 34 7.96 -5.94 5.31
CA LYS A 34 7.01 -7.06 5.17
C LYS A 34 5.80 -6.68 4.32
N ALA A 35 5.40 -5.43 4.35
CA ALA A 35 4.30 -4.92 3.54
C ALA A 35 4.70 -4.94 2.05
N GLY A 36 3.81 -5.46 1.21
CA GLY A 36 3.99 -5.40 -0.24
C GLY A 36 3.87 -3.97 -0.77
N GLU A 37 4.41 -3.70 -1.94
CA GLU A 37 4.38 -2.36 -2.56
C GLU A 37 2.97 -1.76 -2.66
N LYS A 38 1.95 -2.62 -2.78
CA LYS A 38 0.54 -2.21 -2.89
C LYS A 38 -0.20 -2.25 -1.57
N ASP A 39 0.39 -2.81 -0.52
CA ASP A 39 -0.27 -2.95 0.76
C ASP A 39 -0.25 -1.61 1.52
N LEU A 40 -1.31 -1.37 2.28
CA LEU A 40 -1.40 -0.22 3.16
C LEU A 40 -0.84 -0.57 4.55
N VAL A 41 -0.11 0.34 5.15
CA VAL A 41 0.32 0.26 6.54
C VAL A 41 -0.34 1.40 7.30
N LEU A 42 -1.21 1.08 8.24
CA LEU A 42 -1.81 2.03 9.17
C LEU A 42 -1.08 1.98 10.49
N VAL A 43 -0.39 3.05 10.82
CA VAL A 43 0.34 3.21 12.10
C VAL A 43 -0.51 4.05 13.04
N GLU A 44 -0.84 3.49 14.20
CA GLU A 44 -1.48 4.16 15.32
C GLU A 44 -0.42 4.52 16.37
N PHE A 45 -0.25 5.80 16.66
CA PHE A 45 0.57 6.29 17.75
C PHE A 45 -0.30 6.51 18.98
N VAL A 46 0.08 5.87 20.09
CA VAL A 46 -0.65 5.89 21.37
C VAL A 46 0.28 6.14 22.55
N ALA A 47 -0.29 6.40 23.73
CA ALA A 47 0.40 6.32 25.01
C ALA A 47 -0.53 5.75 26.07
N GLY A 48 0.05 5.09 27.06
CA GLY A 48 -0.69 4.43 28.15
C GLY A 48 -1.60 5.35 28.96
N TRP A 49 -1.26 6.62 29.09
CA TRP A 49 -2.04 7.64 29.79
C TRP A 49 -3.16 8.27 28.95
N SER A 50 -3.15 8.11 27.62
CA SER A 50 -4.12 8.76 26.73
C SER A 50 -5.49 8.06 26.75
N THR A 51 -6.47 8.66 27.38
CA THR A 51 -7.87 8.20 27.37
C THR A 51 -8.44 8.15 25.96
N SER A 52 -8.13 9.13 25.12
CA SER A 52 -8.56 9.17 23.71
C SER A 52 -8.04 7.98 22.93
N SER A 53 -6.79 7.56 23.13
CA SER A 53 -6.22 6.36 22.53
C SER A 53 -6.96 5.08 22.98
N LYS A 54 -7.26 4.99 24.28
CA LYS A 54 -8.03 3.85 24.84
C LYS A 54 -9.42 3.75 24.24
N ASN A 55 -10.11 4.87 24.06
CA ASN A 55 -11.45 4.92 23.47
C ASN A 55 -11.45 4.50 21.99
N MET A 56 -10.37 4.73 21.26
CA MET A 56 -10.25 4.33 19.85
C MET A 56 -9.89 2.86 19.65
N ALA A 57 -9.31 2.20 20.64
CA ALA A 57 -8.84 0.82 20.53
C ALA A 57 -9.92 -0.20 20.07
N PRO A 58 -11.18 -0.18 20.55
CA PRO A 58 -12.23 -1.06 20.06
C PRO A 58 -12.54 -0.88 18.57
N TYR A 59 -12.57 0.37 18.11
CA TYR A 59 -12.83 0.70 16.70
C TYR A 59 -11.72 0.19 15.80
N LEU A 60 -10.46 0.44 16.18
CA LEU A 60 -9.32 -0.06 15.41
C LEU A 60 -9.28 -1.59 15.36
N ASN A 61 -9.57 -2.26 16.47
CA ASN A 61 -9.67 -3.72 16.52
C ASN A 61 -10.76 -4.26 15.58
N THR A 62 -11.90 -3.57 15.48
CA THR A 62 -12.98 -3.95 14.57
C THR A 62 -12.55 -3.79 13.12
N LEU A 63 -11.91 -2.68 12.76
CA LEU A 63 -11.37 -2.44 11.41
C LEU A 63 -10.31 -3.48 11.04
N ALA A 64 -9.36 -3.76 11.95
CA ALA A 64 -8.30 -4.73 11.71
C ALA A 64 -8.82 -6.16 11.46
N ARG A 65 -9.99 -6.51 12.01
CA ARG A 65 -10.65 -7.82 11.81
C ARG A 65 -11.53 -7.87 10.57
N SER A 66 -11.87 -6.73 10.00
CA SER A 66 -12.73 -6.66 8.81
C SER A 66 -12.06 -7.32 7.60
N PRO A 67 -12.77 -8.21 6.88
CA PRO A 67 -12.28 -8.81 5.65
C PRO A 67 -11.95 -7.77 4.56
N GLU A 68 -12.60 -6.62 4.62
CA GLU A 68 -12.38 -5.50 3.71
C GLU A 68 -10.92 -5.01 3.78
N TYR A 69 -10.33 -4.96 4.99
CA TYR A 69 -8.99 -4.45 5.22
C TYR A 69 -7.93 -5.55 5.42
N LYS A 70 -8.14 -6.74 4.85
CA LYS A 70 -7.19 -7.87 5.00
C LYS A 70 -5.78 -7.60 4.48
N LYS A 71 -5.63 -6.66 3.54
CA LYS A 71 -4.36 -6.20 2.97
C LYS A 71 -3.79 -4.95 3.65
N VAL A 72 -4.43 -4.48 4.71
CA VAL A 72 -3.93 -3.38 5.53
C VAL A 72 -3.17 -3.98 6.71
N HIS A 73 -1.91 -3.57 6.86
CA HIS A 73 -1.10 -3.87 8.05
C HIS A 73 -1.41 -2.84 9.13
N PHE A 74 -2.01 -3.29 10.21
CA PHE A 74 -2.32 -2.43 11.36
C PHE A 74 -1.20 -2.53 12.37
N VAL A 75 -0.62 -1.39 12.72
CA VAL A 75 0.55 -1.27 13.60
C VAL A 75 0.24 -0.31 14.72
N ARG A 76 0.64 -0.67 15.94
CA ARG A 76 0.56 0.20 17.12
C ARG A 76 1.96 0.52 17.62
N VAL A 77 2.21 1.80 17.83
CA VAL A 77 3.44 2.34 18.39
C VAL A 77 3.11 3.07 19.69
N ASP A 78 3.69 2.62 20.79
CA ASP A 78 3.64 3.36 22.04
C ASP A 78 4.75 4.42 22.01
N MET A 79 4.35 5.70 22.14
CA MET A 79 5.28 6.83 22.09
C MET A 79 6.25 6.84 23.27
N GLU A 80 5.86 6.25 24.42
CA GLU A 80 6.73 6.16 25.59
C GLU A 80 7.81 5.09 25.39
N ALA A 81 7.47 4.00 24.70
CA ALA A 81 8.42 2.95 24.35
C ALA A 81 9.33 3.33 23.16
N LEU A 82 8.81 4.10 22.21
CA LEU A 82 9.51 4.46 20.97
C LEU A 82 9.48 5.97 20.69
N PRO A 83 10.04 6.81 21.57
CA PRO A 83 10.00 8.26 21.43
C PRO A 83 10.72 8.77 20.17
N THR A 84 11.79 8.11 19.75
CA THR A 84 12.53 8.44 18.52
C THR A 84 11.67 8.26 17.28
N VAL A 85 10.89 7.16 17.21
CA VAL A 85 9.96 6.90 16.09
C VAL A 85 8.87 7.95 16.05
N ALA A 86 8.27 8.27 17.19
CA ALA A 86 7.23 9.28 17.29
C ALA A 86 7.72 10.68 16.90
N THR A 87 8.94 11.04 17.27
CA THR A 87 9.59 12.31 16.88
C THR A 87 9.85 12.36 15.38
N LYS A 88 10.44 11.32 14.79
CA LYS A 88 10.68 11.21 13.35
C LYS A 88 9.37 11.26 12.55
N ALA A 89 8.29 10.67 13.09
CA ALA A 89 6.96 10.71 12.51
C ALA A 89 6.23 12.06 12.71
N ASN A 90 6.82 13.01 13.46
CA ASN A 90 6.26 14.33 13.78
C ASN A 90 4.89 14.27 14.49
N VAL A 91 4.72 13.31 15.41
CA VAL A 91 3.46 13.13 16.15
C VAL A 91 3.33 14.20 17.24
N LYS A 92 2.24 15.00 17.17
CA LYS A 92 2.00 16.14 18.09
C LYS A 92 0.81 15.93 19.03
N ALA A 93 -0.06 14.98 18.73
CA ALA A 93 -1.28 14.72 19.49
C ALA A 93 -1.59 13.22 19.53
N LEU A 94 -2.44 12.77 20.47
CA LEU A 94 -2.82 11.36 20.62
C LEU A 94 -4.34 11.15 20.64
N PRO A 95 -4.82 10.06 20.02
CA PRO A 95 -4.07 9.20 19.11
C PRO A 95 -3.78 9.90 17.76
N THR A 96 -2.68 9.53 17.10
CA THR A 96 -2.42 9.92 15.71
C THR A 96 -2.34 8.67 14.85
N TYR A 97 -2.96 8.73 13.69
CA TYR A 97 -2.99 7.69 12.68
C TYR A 97 -2.28 8.18 11.42
N GLN A 98 -1.28 7.44 10.98
CA GLN A 98 -0.56 7.72 9.74
C GLN A 98 -0.71 6.53 8.79
N LEU A 99 -1.15 6.81 7.58
CA LEU A 99 -1.35 5.81 6.53
C LEU A 99 -0.19 5.87 5.54
N TYR A 100 0.39 4.72 5.27
CA TYR A 100 1.55 4.57 4.39
C TYR A 100 1.27 3.57 3.28
N ARG A 101 1.97 3.75 2.15
CA ARG A 101 2.11 2.77 1.08
C ARG A 101 3.52 2.84 0.54
N ASN A 102 4.16 1.70 0.36
CA ASN A 102 5.55 1.61 -0.13
C ASN A 102 6.52 2.51 0.64
N GLY A 103 6.33 2.64 1.97
CA GLY A 103 7.14 3.51 2.84
C GLY A 103 6.84 5.01 2.76
N GLU A 104 5.98 5.46 1.84
CA GLU A 104 5.56 6.85 1.70
C GLU A 104 4.30 7.14 2.53
N LYS A 105 4.30 8.25 3.27
CA LYS A 105 3.13 8.69 4.04
C LYS A 105 2.09 9.31 3.10
N LEU A 106 0.91 8.70 3.04
CA LEU A 106 -0.20 9.14 2.19
C LEU A 106 -1.11 10.14 2.88
N GLU A 107 -1.44 9.88 4.15
CA GLU A 107 -2.38 10.70 4.91
C GLU A 107 -2.13 10.57 6.40
N GLU A 108 -2.54 11.59 7.15
CA GLU A 108 -2.45 11.64 8.61
C GLU A 108 -3.73 12.20 9.20
N MET A 109 -4.14 11.64 10.33
CA MET A 109 -5.17 12.24 11.16
C MET A 109 -4.80 12.13 12.64
N SER A 110 -5.11 13.16 13.40
CA SER A 110 -4.96 13.20 14.85
C SER A 110 -6.33 13.30 15.53
N GLY A 111 -6.44 12.66 16.69
CA GLY A 111 -7.64 12.66 17.52
C GLY A 111 -8.53 11.43 17.36
N ALA A 112 -9.46 11.29 18.30
CA ALA A 112 -10.37 10.15 18.42
C ALA A 112 -11.62 10.34 17.54
N MET A 113 -11.46 10.17 16.23
CA MET A 113 -12.52 10.36 15.23
C MET A 113 -12.72 9.08 14.40
N PRO A 114 -13.54 8.11 14.84
CA PRO A 114 -13.74 6.83 14.16
C PRO A 114 -14.20 6.97 12.70
N ALA A 115 -15.15 7.87 12.45
CA ALA A 115 -15.69 8.08 11.10
C ALA A 115 -14.62 8.60 10.12
N LYS A 116 -13.74 9.50 10.57
CA LYS A 116 -12.64 10.03 9.75
C LYS A 116 -11.60 8.94 9.46
N LEU A 117 -11.28 8.09 10.44
CA LEU A 117 -10.38 6.95 10.24
C LEU A 117 -10.91 5.99 9.18
N VAL A 118 -12.20 5.65 9.23
CA VAL A 118 -12.86 4.81 8.21
C VAL A 118 -12.83 5.48 6.84
N ALA A 119 -13.12 6.79 6.76
CA ALA A 119 -13.10 7.54 5.50
C ALA A 119 -11.69 7.55 4.88
N MET A 120 -10.65 7.78 5.69
CA MET A 120 -9.25 7.74 5.27
C MET A 120 -8.88 6.37 4.69
N LEU A 121 -9.18 5.28 5.40
CA LEU A 121 -8.94 3.92 4.90
C LEU A 121 -9.68 3.64 3.60
N LYS A 122 -10.96 3.98 3.51
CA LYS A 122 -11.77 3.77 2.29
C LYS A 122 -11.22 4.54 1.11
N ALA A 123 -10.84 5.80 1.28
CA ALA A 123 -10.32 6.64 0.21
C ALA A 123 -9.08 6.03 -0.47
N HIS A 124 -8.18 5.45 0.32
CA HIS A 124 -6.95 4.86 -0.19
C HIS A 124 -7.11 3.39 -0.61
N HIS A 125 -7.99 2.63 0.03
CA HIS A 125 -8.27 1.24 -0.32
C HIS A 125 -9.05 1.11 -1.64
N ILE A 126 -10.00 2.03 -1.93
CA ILE A 126 -10.80 2.03 -3.17
C ILE A 126 -9.95 2.42 -4.39
N LYS A 127 -8.96 3.30 -4.23
CA LYS A 127 -8.06 3.68 -5.33
C LYS A 127 -7.34 2.48 -5.94
N GLU A 128 -7.03 1.46 -5.16
CA GLU A 128 -6.41 0.22 -5.66
C GLU A 128 -7.34 -0.63 -6.54
N LYS A 129 -8.63 -0.68 -6.20
CA LYS A 129 -9.61 -1.43 -7.03
C LYS A 129 -9.83 -0.81 -8.41
N LYS A 130 -9.60 0.51 -8.56
CA LYS A 130 -9.75 1.21 -9.86
C LYS A 130 -8.47 1.28 -10.67
N SER A 131 -7.32 1.05 -10.06
CA SER A 131 -5.99 1.07 -10.68
C SER A 131 -5.53 -0.35 -11.03
N GLY A 132 -6.41 -1.13 -11.65
CA GLY A 132 -6.00 -2.40 -12.23
C GLY A 132 -5.00 -2.15 -13.38
N PRO A 133 -3.91 -2.93 -13.51
CA PRO A 133 -2.85 -2.74 -14.51
C PRO A 133 -3.33 -2.82 -15.95
N GLY A 134 -4.58 -3.23 -16.20
CA GLY A 134 -5.10 -3.49 -17.54
C GLY A 134 -5.22 -2.26 -18.47
N LYS A 135 -5.30 -1.03 -17.93
CA LYS A 135 -5.42 0.15 -18.81
C LYS A 135 -4.07 0.75 -19.23
N LEU A 136 -3.05 0.71 -18.37
CA LEU A 136 -1.72 1.18 -18.75
C LEU A 136 -0.99 0.17 -19.65
N ILE A 137 -1.12 -1.13 -19.37
CA ILE A 137 -0.51 -2.18 -20.20
C ILE A 137 -1.10 -2.16 -21.60
N GLY A 138 -2.41 -1.96 -21.74
CA GLY A 138 -3.06 -1.82 -23.05
C GLY A 138 -2.59 -0.58 -23.82
N LEU A 139 -2.36 0.56 -23.13
CA LEU A 139 -1.89 1.78 -23.78
C LEU A 139 -0.42 1.65 -24.23
N VAL A 140 0.45 1.12 -23.38
CA VAL A 140 1.87 0.91 -23.70
C VAL A 140 2.03 -0.15 -24.78
N ALA A 141 1.29 -1.25 -24.72
CA ALA A 141 1.29 -2.28 -25.76
C ALA A 141 0.78 -1.74 -27.10
N GLY A 142 -0.26 -0.90 -27.10
CA GLY A 142 -0.78 -0.24 -28.30
C GLY A 142 0.24 0.72 -28.93
N ILE A 143 0.96 1.50 -28.12
CA ILE A 143 2.01 2.41 -28.59
C ILE A 143 3.19 1.61 -29.15
N LEU A 144 3.64 0.56 -28.48
CA LEU A 144 4.73 -0.30 -28.96
C LEU A 144 4.37 -1.01 -30.28
N LEU A 145 3.14 -1.50 -30.42
CA LEU A 145 2.68 -2.09 -31.67
C LEU A 145 2.58 -1.08 -32.81
N SER A 146 2.18 0.16 -32.52
CA SER A 146 2.17 1.25 -33.51
C SER A 146 3.58 1.64 -33.95
N ILE A 147 4.53 1.74 -33.02
CA ILE A 147 5.94 2.03 -33.32
C ILE A 147 6.55 0.89 -34.12
N PHE A 148 6.29 -0.36 -33.76
CA PHE A 148 6.79 -1.53 -34.48
C PHE A 148 6.19 -1.63 -35.92
N GLY A 149 4.90 -1.28 -36.07
CA GLY A 149 4.27 -1.17 -37.38
C GLY A 149 4.88 -0.08 -38.24
N LEU A 150 5.18 1.09 -37.69
CA LEU A 150 5.85 2.20 -38.38
C LEU A 150 7.28 1.86 -38.80
N LEU A 151 8.04 1.15 -37.95
CA LEU A 151 9.39 0.70 -38.24
C LEU A 151 9.37 -0.30 -39.43
N LYS A 152 8.46 -1.29 -39.39
CA LYS A 152 8.30 -2.23 -40.54
C LYS A 152 7.89 -1.54 -41.84
N LEU A 153 7.03 -0.52 -41.73
CA LEU A 153 6.61 0.23 -42.91
C LEU A 153 7.78 1.03 -43.48
N LYS A 154 8.65 1.57 -42.63
CA LYS A 154 9.85 2.27 -43.06
C LYS A 154 10.83 1.35 -43.77
N ASP A 155 11.09 0.16 -43.24
CA ASP A 155 11.95 -0.85 -43.87
C ASP A 155 11.42 -1.24 -45.27
N GLN A 156 10.08 -1.39 -45.40
CA GLN A 156 9.45 -1.67 -46.68
C GLN A 156 9.57 -0.54 -47.73
N ILE A 157 9.50 0.71 -47.27
CA ILE A 157 9.65 1.88 -48.14
C ILE A 157 11.10 1.97 -48.63
N GLU A 158 12.09 1.80 -47.75
CA GLU A 158 13.51 1.81 -48.11
C GLU A 158 13.85 0.68 -49.11
N GLU A 159 13.25 -0.51 -48.94
CA GLU A 159 13.42 -1.63 -49.88
C GLU A 159 12.79 -1.34 -51.25
N TRP A 160 11.65 -0.64 -51.27
CA TRP A 160 10.95 -0.24 -52.49
C TRP A 160 11.69 0.85 -53.25
N GLU A 161 12.21 1.86 -52.57
CA GLU A 161 13.03 2.93 -53.16
C GLU A 161 14.33 2.37 -53.78
N ALA A 162 14.97 1.38 -53.13
CA ALA A 162 16.16 0.73 -53.66
C ALA A 162 15.88 -0.07 -54.93
N GLU A 163 14.71 -0.77 -55.01
CA GLU A 163 14.29 -1.47 -56.22
C GLU A 163 13.96 -0.52 -57.40
N GLU A 164 13.40 0.66 -57.09
CA GLU A 164 13.09 1.66 -58.13
C GLU A 164 14.38 2.29 -58.69
N ASP A 165 15.35 2.59 -57.85
CA ASP A 165 16.66 3.10 -58.27
C ASP A 165 17.43 2.08 -59.11
N GLU A 166 17.39 0.80 -58.75
CA GLU A 166 18.01 -0.28 -59.57
C GLU A 166 17.36 -0.41 -60.94
N ARG A 167 16.02 -0.33 -60.99
CA ARG A 167 15.28 -0.36 -62.25
C ARG A 167 15.56 0.85 -63.15
N ALA A 168 15.69 2.05 -62.55
CA ALA A 168 16.03 3.26 -63.26
C ALA A 168 17.46 3.18 -63.86
N ALA A 169 18.42 2.66 -63.08
CA ALA A 169 19.80 2.51 -63.54
C ALA A 169 19.92 1.48 -64.70
N ILE A 170 19.11 0.46 -64.72
CA ILE A 170 19.07 -0.53 -65.83
C ILE A 170 18.46 0.10 -67.06
N ALA A 171 17.45 0.96 -66.93
CA ALA A 171 16.77 1.62 -68.06
C ALA A 171 17.65 2.74 -68.72
N GLU A 172 18.60 3.34 -68.00
CA GLU A 172 19.57 4.28 -68.55
C GLU A 172 20.77 3.62 -69.24
N ALA A 173 20.96 2.29 -69.05
CA ALA A 173 22.08 1.54 -69.63
C ALA A 173 21.76 0.83 -70.96
N GLU A 174 20.50 0.86 -71.40
CA GLU A 174 20.03 0.36 -72.71
C GLU A 174 19.89 1.49 -73.73
#